data_002ba034fd350641f92156db04bbbf52
#
_entry.id   002ba034fd350641f92156db04bbbf52
#
_cell.length_a   1.000
_cell.length_b   1.000
_cell.length_c   1.000
_cell.angle_alpha   90.00
_cell.angle_beta   90.00
_cell.angle_gamma   90.00
#
_symmetry.space_group_name_H-M   'P 1'
#
loop_
_entity.id
_entity.type
_entity.pdbx_description
1 polymer ?
#
loop_
_entity_poly.entity_id
_entity_poly.type
_entity_poly.pdbx_seq_one_letter_code
_entity_poly.pdbx_strand_id
1 'polypeptide(L)'
;VPVSTHCINLDALRHYPRIDGVVSDLHLHGGISSTLKFIDTVNGIGKAFWLRSTWELGVSWAAMCQLALAVPTMQRPSQTLIDWVADDLLINSEWQIVHGVVHPVYKPGLGVELNHAALERYATGSWHN
;
A
#
# COMPACT_ATOMS: atom_id res chain seq x y z
N VAL A 1 -20.39 9.74 12.66
CA VAL A 1 -19.57 8.60 12.18
C VAL A 1 -18.55 9.15 11.20
N PRO A 2 -17.25 8.87 11.36
CA PRO A 2 -16.21 9.26 10.40
C PRO A 2 -16.50 8.69 9.01
N VAL A 3 -16.25 9.49 7.98
CA VAL A 3 -16.46 9.13 6.57
C VAL A 3 -15.14 9.21 5.82
N SER A 4 -14.82 8.18 5.05
CA SER A 4 -13.66 8.16 4.17
C SER A 4 -14.06 7.99 2.70
N THR A 5 -13.15 8.36 1.82
CA THR A 5 -13.35 8.28 0.36
C THR A 5 -12.11 7.73 -0.33
N HIS A 6 -12.30 7.14 -1.51
CA HIS A 6 -11.23 6.82 -2.46
C HIS A 6 -10.89 7.99 -3.40
N CYS A 7 -11.54 9.13 -3.25
CA CYS A 7 -11.25 10.31 -4.06
C CYS A 7 -9.86 10.86 -3.74
N ILE A 8 -9.02 10.96 -4.74
CA ILE A 8 -7.66 11.52 -4.64
C ILE A 8 -7.56 12.97 -5.18
N ASN A 9 -8.69 13.55 -5.59
CA ASN A 9 -8.73 14.93 -6.02
C ASN A 9 -8.71 15.87 -4.80
N LEU A 10 -7.59 16.55 -4.59
CA LEU A 10 -7.35 17.40 -3.43
C LEU A 10 -8.31 18.60 -3.37
N ASP A 11 -8.71 19.15 -4.51
CA ASP A 11 -9.64 20.28 -4.53
C ASP A 11 -11.03 19.84 -4.12
N ALA A 12 -11.49 18.68 -4.59
CA ALA A 12 -12.73 18.09 -4.09
C ALA A 12 -12.67 17.83 -2.57
N LEU A 13 -11.56 17.27 -2.08
CA LEU A 13 -11.37 17.01 -0.65
C LEU A 13 -11.43 18.28 0.22
N ARG A 14 -10.95 19.40 -0.28
CA ARG A 14 -11.06 20.71 0.40
C ARG A 14 -12.49 21.22 0.46
N HIS A 15 -13.28 20.99 -0.59
CA HIS A 15 -14.68 21.43 -0.66
C HIS A 15 -15.65 20.61 0.17
N TYR A 16 -15.26 19.39 0.57
CA TYR A 16 -16.11 18.50 1.37
C TYR A 16 -15.57 18.31 2.79
N PRO A 17 -15.87 19.25 3.73
CA PRO A 17 -15.31 19.20 5.08
C PRO A 17 -15.77 17.98 5.89
N ARG A 18 -16.90 17.35 5.52
CA ARG A 18 -17.42 16.16 6.20
C ARG A 18 -16.72 14.86 5.84
N ILE A 19 -15.81 14.86 4.88
CA ILE A 19 -14.92 13.73 4.61
C ILE A 19 -13.78 13.81 5.61
N ASP A 20 -13.65 12.79 6.46
CA ASP A 20 -12.64 12.74 7.52
C ASP A 20 -11.31 12.18 7.04
N GLY A 21 -11.32 11.39 5.98
CA GLY A 21 -10.10 10.77 5.49
C GLY A 21 -10.17 10.23 4.07
N VAL A 22 -8.99 9.89 3.58
CA VAL A 22 -8.77 9.28 2.27
C VAL A 22 -8.17 7.91 2.45
N VAL A 23 -8.69 6.94 1.71
CA VAL A 23 -8.11 5.61 1.61
C VAL A 23 -7.66 5.38 0.17
N SER A 24 -6.39 5.05 -0.02
CA SER A 24 -5.77 4.92 -1.34
C SER A 24 -4.62 3.91 -1.32
N ASP A 25 -3.94 3.73 -2.43
CA ASP A 25 -2.86 2.76 -2.61
C ASP A 25 -1.66 3.34 -3.36
N LEU A 26 -0.55 2.61 -3.36
CA LEU A 26 0.70 3.05 -4.00
C LEU A 26 0.58 3.19 -5.52
N HIS A 27 -0.26 2.36 -6.16
CA HIS A 27 -0.34 2.29 -7.61
C HIS A 27 -0.98 3.54 -8.19
N LEU A 28 -2.04 4.06 -7.54
CA LEU A 28 -2.72 5.28 -7.96
C LEU A 28 -1.82 6.51 -7.93
N HIS A 29 -0.81 6.50 -7.06
CA HIS A 29 0.12 7.64 -6.91
C HIS A 29 1.43 7.47 -7.67
N GLY A 30 1.69 6.30 -8.27
CA GLY A 30 2.93 6.02 -8.98
C GLY A 30 4.12 5.69 -8.07
N GLY A 31 3.85 5.07 -6.91
CA GLY A 31 4.87 4.53 -6.01
C GLY A 31 5.04 5.31 -4.70
N ILE A 32 6.04 4.88 -3.89
CA ILE A 32 6.23 5.32 -2.50
C ILE A 32 6.41 6.84 -2.39
N SER A 33 7.32 7.43 -3.15
CA SER A 33 7.66 8.86 -3.03
C SER A 33 6.49 9.78 -3.35
N SER A 34 5.70 9.44 -4.36
CA SER A 34 4.50 10.20 -4.73
C SER A 34 3.40 10.03 -3.71
N THR A 35 3.25 8.82 -3.16
CA THR A 35 2.29 8.55 -2.09
C THR A 35 2.63 9.33 -0.82
N LEU A 36 3.90 9.42 -0.42
CA LEU A 36 4.33 10.24 0.71
C LEU A 36 3.95 11.70 0.54
N LYS A 37 4.21 12.29 -0.63
CA LYS A 37 3.80 13.68 -0.93
C LYS A 37 2.28 13.87 -0.85
N PHE A 38 1.53 12.89 -1.32
CA PHE A 38 0.07 12.93 -1.24
C PHE A 38 -0.41 12.85 0.22
N ILE A 39 0.17 11.96 1.03
CA ILE A 39 -0.12 11.83 2.47
C ILE A 39 0.13 13.15 3.19
N ASP A 40 1.29 13.78 2.97
CA ASP A 40 1.62 15.08 3.56
C ASP A 40 0.59 16.14 3.21
N THR A 41 0.15 16.17 1.96
CA THR A 41 -0.87 17.12 1.51
C THR A 41 -2.24 16.85 2.14
N VAL A 42 -2.66 15.59 2.22
CA VAL A 42 -3.92 15.16 2.86
C VAL A 42 -3.91 15.52 4.35
N ASN A 43 -2.81 15.25 5.03
CA ASN A 43 -2.64 15.63 6.45
C ASN A 43 -2.64 17.15 6.62
N GLY A 44 -1.99 17.88 5.70
CA GLY A 44 -1.93 19.35 5.71
C GLY A 44 -3.30 20.03 5.57
N ILE A 45 -4.28 19.36 4.96
CA ILE A 45 -5.68 19.83 4.90
C ILE A 45 -6.56 19.25 6.02
N GLY A 46 -5.95 18.66 7.05
CA GLY A 46 -6.63 18.16 8.24
C GLY A 46 -7.39 16.84 8.05
N LYS A 47 -7.05 16.04 7.05
CA LYS A 47 -7.69 14.75 6.78
C LYS A 47 -6.75 13.59 7.09
N ALA A 48 -7.31 12.47 7.55
CA ALA A 48 -6.56 11.24 7.76
C ALA A 48 -6.28 10.52 6.44
N PHE A 49 -5.20 9.72 6.42
CA PHE A 49 -4.89 8.82 5.31
C PHE A 49 -4.60 7.42 5.84
N TRP A 50 -4.99 6.39 5.09
CA TRP A 50 -4.54 5.01 5.28
C TRP A 50 -4.58 4.23 3.98
N LEU A 51 -3.83 3.12 3.95
CA LEU A 51 -3.71 2.30 2.76
C LEU A 51 -4.88 1.33 2.60
N ARG A 52 -5.21 1.05 1.36
CA ARG A 52 -6.16 0.02 0.94
C ARG A 52 -5.53 -0.94 -0.07
N SER A 53 -6.15 -2.10 -0.22
CA SER A 53 -5.80 -3.07 -1.24
C SER A 53 -6.26 -2.66 -2.65
N THR A 54 -5.44 -3.01 -3.65
CA THR A 54 -5.78 -3.05 -5.08
C THR A 54 -5.36 -4.37 -5.69
N TRP A 55 -5.53 -5.48 -4.97
CA TRP A 55 -5.08 -6.81 -5.36
C TRP A 55 -3.55 -6.87 -5.51
N GLU A 56 -2.84 -6.26 -4.57
CA GLU A 56 -1.38 -6.27 -4.52
C GLU A 56 -0.84 -7.69 -4.37
N LEU A 57 0.25 -7.99 -5.08
CA LEU A 57 1.11 -9.15 -4.84
C LEU A 57 2.24 -8.78 -3.86
N GLY A 58 2.97 -9.76 -3.39
CA GLY A 58 3.91 -9.64 -2.28
C GLY A 58 4.93 -8.51 -2.37
N VAL A 59 5.41 -8.13 -3.57
CA VAL A 59 6.31 -6.98 -3.76
C VAL A 59 5.61 -5.67 -3.37
N SER A 60 4.40 -5.47 -3.90
CA SER A 60 3.59 -4.28 -3.57
C SER A 60 3.12 -4.31 -2.12
N TRP A 61 2.78 -5.49 -1.61
CA TRP A 61 2.43 -5.68 -0.21
C TRP A 61 3.58 -5.27 0.72
N ALA A 62 4.81 -5.74 0.47
CA ALA A 62 5.99 -5.35 1.23
C ALA A 62 6.23 -3.83 1.20
N ALA A 63 6.05 -3.19 0.04
CA ALA A 63 6.16 -1.74 -0.10
C ALA A 63 5.08 -0.99 0.70
N MET A 64 3.83 -1.49 0.70
CA MET A 64 2.73 -0.94 1.50
C MET A 64 3.02 -1.07 3.00
N CYS A 65 3.52 -2.23 3.45
CA CYS A 65 3.88 -2.45 4.85
C CYS A 65 4.99 -1.49 5.30
N GLN A 66 6.05 -1.34 4.52
CA GLN A 66 7.12 -0.39 4.83
C GLN A 66 6.63 1.06 4.88
N LEU A 67 5.78 1.45 3.92
CA LEU A 67 5.20 2.79 3.93
C LEU A 67 4.33 3.02 5.17
N ALA A 68 3.47 2.05 5.52
CA ALA A 68 2.61 2.14 6.70
C ALA A 68 3.41 2.27 8.00
N LEU A 69 4.52 1.54 8.12
CA LEU A 69 5.41 1.59 9.28
C LEU A 69 6.21 2.90 9.35
N ALA A 70 6.53 3.50 8.19
CA ALA A 70 7.35 4.71 8.12
C ALA A 70 6.56 6.00 8.34
N VAL A 71 5.22 5.99 8.25
CA VAL A 71 4.38 7.19 8.31
C VAL A 71 3.63 7.29 9.64
N PRO A 72 4.10 8.11 10.59
CA PRO A 72 3.52 8.20 11.94
C PRO A 72 2.06 8.68 11.96
N THR A 73 1.63 9.42 10.95
CA THR A 73 0.25 9.92 10.84
C THR A 73 -0.75 8.87 10.36
N MET A 74 -0.28 7.71 9.92
CA MET A 74 -1.10 6.59 9.47
C MET A 74 -1.55 5.74 10.67
N GLN A 75 -2.44 6.30 11.49
CA GLN A 75 -2.87 5.72 12.77
C GLN A 75 -4.09 4.79 12.64
N ARG A 76 -4.68 4.67 11.46
CA ARG A 76 -5.82 3.78 11.22
C ARG A 76 -5.35 2.47 10.59
N PRO A 77 -6.03 1.35 10.87
CA PRO A 77 -5.73 0.08 10.25
C PRO A 77 -5.81 0.19 8.73
N SER A 78 -4.75 -0.22 8.05
CA SER A 78 -4.73 -0.36 6.60
C SER A 78 -5.51 -1.60 6.16
N GLN A 79 -5.90 -1.65 4.90
CA GLN A 79 -6.65 -2.77 4.32
C GLN A 79 -5.76 -3.53 3.34
N THR A 80 -5.88 -4.86 3.34
CA THR A 80 -5.23 -5.71 2.35
C THR A 80 -6.11 -6.89 1.96
N LEU A 81 -5.88 -7.43 0.77
CA LEU A 81 -6.46 -8.67 0.28
C LEU A 81 -5.38 -9.75 0.06
N ILE A 82 -4.18 -9.57 0.62
CA ILE A 82 -3.05 -10.48 0.39
C ILE A 82 -3.37 -11.93 0.79
N ASP A 83 -4.16 -12.14 1.84
CA ASP A 83 -4.57 -13.47 2.28
C ASP A 83 -5.55 -14.17 1.32
N TRP A 84 -6.10 -13.45 0.35
CA TRP A 84 -7.00 -13.98 -0.68
C TRP A 84 -6.25 -14.34 -1.97
N VAL A 85 -4.97 -14.04 -2.04
CA VAL A 85 -4.12 -14.37 -3.17
C VAL A 85 -3.72 -15.83 -3.08
N ALA A 86 -4.04 -16.63 -4.11
CA ALA A 86 -3.78 -18.07 -4.12
C ALA A 86 -2.30 -18.42 -4.38
N ASP A 87 -1.54 -17.52 -5.02
CA ASP A 87 -0.12 -17.70 -5.35
C ASP A 87 0.57 -16.32 -5.36
N ASP A 88 1.88 -16.30 -5.15
CA ASP A 88 2.66 -15.05 -5.06
C ASP A 88 3.93 -15.13 -5.91
N LEU A 89 4.52 -13.97 -6.16
CA LEU A 89 5.77 -13.79 -6.89
C LEU A 89 7.01 -13.82 -5.99
N LEU A 90 6.84 -14.14 -4.70
CA LEU A 90 7.91 -14.15 -3.71
C LEU A 90 8.26 -15.54 -3.23
N ILE A 91 9.51 -15.71 -2.80
CA ILE A 91 9.98 -16.89 -2.07
C ILE A 91 9.90 -16.55 -0.56
N ASN A 92 9.08 -17.30 0.20
CA ASN A 92 9.05 -17.22 1.66
C ASN A 92 8.99 -15.79 2.23
N SER A 93 7.98 -15.02 1.84
CA SER A 93 7.80 -13.67 2.36
C SER A 93 7.68 -13.65 3.90
N GLU A 94 8.47 -12.80 4.55
CA GLU A 94 8.35 -12.53 6.00
C GLU A 94 7.28 -11.48 6.33
N TRP A 95 6.74 -10.80 5.32
CA TRP A 95 5.66 -9.82 5.47
C TRP A 95 4.30 -10.51 5.67
N GLN A 96 4.14 -11.16 6.84
CA GLN A 96 2.94 -11.91 7.16
C GLN A 96 2.05 -11.14 8.15
N ILE A 97 0.74 -11.37 8.02
CA ILE A 97 -0.24 -10.86 8.98
C ILE A 97 -0.40 -11.88 10.09
N VAL A 98 -0.02 -11.49 11.30
CA VAL A 98 -0.17 -12.33 12.50
C VAL A 98 -1.12 -11.64 13.48
N HIS A 99 -2.26 -12.24 13.73
CA HIS A 99 -3.32 -11.65 14.58
C HIS A 99 -3.72 -10.22 14.16
N GLY A 100 -3.79 -9.95 12.85
CA GLY A 100 -4.15 -8.63 12.30
C GLY A 100 -3.03 -7.59 12.34
N VAL A 101 -1.81 -8.00 12.66
CA VAL A 101 -0.63 -7.11 12.75
C VAL A 101 0.47 -7.60 11.83
N VAL A 102 1.15 -6.66 11.19
CA VAL A 102 2.38 -6.90 10.42
C VAL A 102 3.57 -6.35 11.20
N HIS A 103 4.59 -7.17 11.37
CA HIS A 103 5.84 -6.78 12.02
C HIS A 103 6.89 -6.29 11.02
N PRO A 104 7.76 -5.33 11.40
CA PRO A 104 8.84 -4.89 10.54
C PRO A 104 9.77 -6.01 10.10
N VAL A 105 10.13 -6.06 8.83
CA VAL A 105 11.16 -6.95 8.29
C VAL A 105 12.47 -6.18 8.17
N TYR A 106 13.49 -6.60 8.91
CA TYR A 106 14.80 -5.93 8.98
C TYR A 106 15.77 -6.52 7.96
N LYS A 107 15.48 -6.33 6.67
CA LYS A 107 16.31 -6.74 5.54
C LYS A 107 16.51 -5.58 4.56
N PRO A 108 17.59 -5.58 3.76
CA PRO A 108 17.81 -4.56 2.73
C PRO A 108 16.66 -4.46 1.72
N GLY A 109 16.43 -3.27 1.21
CA GLY A 109 15.36 -2.99 0.24
C GLY A 109 13.97 -3.23 0.82
N LEU A 110 13.11 -3.90 0.09
CA LEU A 110 11.78 -4.28 0.56
C LEU A 110 11.77 -5.53 1.45
N GLY A 111 12.94 -6.17 1.67
CA GLY A 111 13.04 -7.40 2.45
C GLY A 111 12.36 -8.59 1.78
N VAL A 112 12.35 -8.65 0.45
CA VAL A 112 11.71 -9.71 -0.33
C VAL A 112 12.69 -10.36 -1.30
N GLU A 113 12.40 -11.60 -1.69
CA GLU A 113 13.12 -12.36 -2.70
C GLU A 113 12.14 -12.83 -3.79
N LEU A 114 12.47 -12.58 -5.05
CA LEU A 114 11.60 -12.91 -6.18
C LEU A 114 11.64 -14.41 -6.53
N ASN A 115 10.48 -14.99 -6.75
CA ASN A 115 10.32 -16.31 -7.31
C ASN A 115 10.33 -16.23 -8.85
N HIS A 116 11.50 -16.44 -9.46
CA HIS A 116 11.65 -16.35 -10.91
C HIS A 116 10.78 -17.36 -11.67
N ALA A 117 10.56 -18.57 -11.15
CA ALA A 117 9.68 -19.56 -11.76
C ALA A 117 8.22 -19.12 -11.76
N ALA A 118 7.76 -18.44 -10.68
CA ALA A 118 6.44 -17.86 -10.65
C ALA A 118 6.33 -16.67 -11.62
N LEU A 119 7.34 -15.81 -11.68
CA LEU A 119 7.39 -14.70 -12.64
C LEU A 119 7.27 -15.20 -14.08
N GLU A 120 8.01 -16.23 -14.48
CA GLU A 120 7.91 -16.83 -15.81
C GLU A 120 6.53 -17.42 -16.08
N ARG A 121 5.94 -18.11 -15.09
CA ARG A 121 4.60 -18.72 -15.23
C ARG A 121 3.50 -17.70 -15.44
N TYR A 122 3.58 -16.52 -14.79
CA TYR A 122 2.56 -15.48 -14.84
C TYR A 122 2.86 -14.35 -15.80
N ALA A 123 4.03 -14.33 -16.43
CA ALA A 123 4.37 -13.34 -17.44
C ALA A 123 3.45 -13.48 -18.67
N THR A 124 2.78 -12.38 -19.03
CA THR A 124 1.89 -12.32 -20.19
C THR A 124 2.56 -11.74 -21.44
N GLY A 125 3.85 -11.40 -21.38
CA GLY A 125 4.65 -10.85 -22.46
C GLY A 125 6.14 -10.92 -22.16
N SER A 126 6.97 -10.72 -23.20
CA SER A 126 8.42 -10.60 -23.04
C SER A 126 8.78 -9.17 -22.62
N TRP A 127 9.50 -9.04 -21.52
CA TRP A 127 10.16 -7.79 -21.16
C TRP A 127 11.44 -7.69 -22.01
N HIS A 128 11.46 -6.78 -22.96
CA HIS A 128 12.70 -6.42 -23.64
C HIS A 128 13.36 -5.31 -22.80
N ASN A 129 14.56 -5.61 -22.31
CA ASN A 129 15.46 -4.63 -21.68
C ASN A 129 15.96 -3.62 -22.72
#